data_fd547a53db0e9e4271935badcbd527c8
#
_entry.id   fd547a53db0e9e4271935badcbd527c8
#
_cell.length_a   1.000
_cell.length_b   1.000
_cell.length_c   1.000
_cell.angle_alpha   90.00
_cell.angle_beta   90.00
_cell.angle_gamma   90.00
#
_symmetry.space_group_name_H-M   'P 1'
#
loop_
_entity.id
_entity.type
_entity.pdbx_description
1 polymer ?
#
loop_
_entity_poly.entity_id
_entity_poly.type
_entity_poly.pdbx_seq_one_letter_code
_entity_poly.pdbx_strand_id
1 'polypeptide(L)'
;WKEKETVLVLLLDTKCRLIKPVEISSGTLNESIAHPRDILRPTVIHNAYGFILAHNHPSGNPAPSRTDDLLTERVRECSKLLGVRFLDHVIIGKPTETTNKNYYSYNHPGGERLKDPGQERTLYH
;
A
#
# COMPACT_ATOMS: atom_id res chain seq x y z
N TRP A 1 1.14 13.01 -11.81
CA TRP A 1 2.32 12.32 -11.25
C TRP A 1 3.00 13.21 -10.24
N LYS A 2 3.35 12.62 -9.09
CA LYS A 2 4.00 13.39 -8.05
C LYS A 2 5.47 13.10 -8.02
N GLU A 3 6.27 14.14 -7.99
CA GLU A 3 7.69 13.98 -7.96
C GLU A 3 8.23 13.76 -6.58
N LYS A 4 7.42 13.93 -5.56
CA LYS A 4 7.79 13.70 -4.22
C LYS A 4 7.14 12.46 -3.76
N GLU A 5 7.79 11.67 -2.96
CA GLU A 5 7.19 10.43 -2.46
C GLU A 5 6.01 10.75 -1.58
N THR A 6 4.90 10.15 -1.86
CA THR A 6 3.67 10.37 -1.12
C THR A 6 3.10 9.03 -0.74
N VAL A 7 2.62 8.91 0.48
CA VAL A 7 2.03 7.67 0.98
C VAL A 7 0.58 7.94 1.29
N LEU A 8 -0.29 7.11 0.73
CA LEU A 8 -1.73 7.23 0.96
C LEU A 8 -2.25 5.96 1.59
N VAL A 9 -3.17 6.12 2.51
CA VAL A 9 -3.89 4.99 3.07
C VAL A 9 -5.31 5.12 2.56
N LEU A 10 -5.77 4.13 1.80
CA LEU A 10 -7.11 4.15 1.25
C LEU A 10 -7.99 3.35 2.17
N LEU A 11 -8.86 4.03 2.91
CA LEU A 11 -9.70 3.38 3.92
C LEU A 11 -10.93 2.77 3.28
N LEU A 12 -11.24 1.55 3.66
CA LEU A 12 -12.30 0.79 3.02
C LEU A 12 -13.33 0.31 4.03
N ASP A 13 -14.55 0.20 3.59
CA ASP A 13 -15.64 -0.32 4.41
C ASP A 13 -15.76 -1.85 4.22
N THR A 14 -16.73 -2.48 4.84
CA THR A 14 -16.88 -3.92 4.80
C THR A 14 -17.20 -4.44 3.41
N LYS A 15 -17.63 -3.58 2.51
CA LYS A 15 -17.87 -3.98 1.14
C LYS A 15 -16.72 -3.57 0.24
N CYS A 16 -15.59 -3.22 0.83
CA CYS A 16 -14.39 -2.80 0.14
C CYS A 16 -14.61 -1.55 -0.70
N ARG A 17 -15.51 -0.69 -0.26
CA ARG A 17 -15.71 0.58 -0.93
C ARG A 17 -14.85 1.62 -0.24
N LEU A 18 -14.35 2.56 -1.00
CA LEU A 18 -13.48 3.59 -0.46
C LEU A 18 -14.23 4.53 0.45
N ILE A 19 -13.80 4.66 1.70
CA ILE A 19 -14.35 5.63 2.61
C ILE A 19 -13.66 6.96 2.33
N LYS A 20 -12.35 6.98 2.36
CA LYS A 20 -11.60 8.19 2.02
C LYS A 20 -10.12 7.84 1.90
N PRO A 21 -9.37 8.60 1.12
CA PRO A 21 -7.92 8.48 1.13
C PRO A 21 -7.34 9.39 2.21
N VAL A 22 -6.27 8.95 2.84
CA VAL A 22 -5.59 9.75 3.86
C VAL A 22 -4.12 9.82 3.50
N GLU A 23 -3.61 11.00 3.32
CA GLU A 23 -2.19 11.16 3.02
C GLU A 23 -1.41 11.12 4.33
N ILE A 24 -0.43 10.26 4.41
CA ILE A 24 0.29 10.05 5.65
C ILE A 24 1.60 10.80 5.66
N SER A 25 2.32 10.76 4.58
CA SER A 25 3.62 11.33 4.61
C SER A 25 3.80 12.21 3.44
N SER A 26 4.38 13.33 3.62
CA SER A 26 4.60 14.23 2.56
C SER A 26 6.03 14.26 2.16
N GLY A 27 6.73 13.29 2.33
CA GLY A 27 8.04 13.23 1.81
C GLY A 27 9.00 14.19 2.38
N THR A 28 9.09 14.25 3.62
CA THR A 28 10.04 15.05 4.16
C THR A 28 11.26 14.38 4.05
N LEU A 29 12.10 14.76 3.47
CA LEU A 29 13.33 14.29 3.48
C LEU A 29 13.55 13.00 3.03
N ASN A 30 14.48 12.44 3.33
CA ASN A 30 14.99 11.30 2.76
C ASN A 30 14.49 10.08 3.32
N GLU A 31 13.94 10.05 4.39
CA GLU A 31 13.57 8.88 4.92
C GLU A 31 12.34 8.49 4.55
N SER A 32 11.52 9.22 4.42
CA SER A 32 10.32 8.99 3.81
C SER A 32 9.52 7.84 4.20
N ILE A 33 9.89 7.03 5.03
CA ILE A 33 9.14 5.89 5.31
C ILE A 33 8.15 6.14 6.35
N ALA A 34 6.93 5.90 6.08
CA ALA A 34 5.86 6.02 7.05
C ALA A 34 6.02 4.93 8.09
N HIS A 35 5.68 5.23 9.32
CA HIS A 35 5.74 4.29 10.38
C HIS A 35 4.46 3.49 10.38
N PRO A 36 4.47 2.22 10.72
CA PRO A 36 3.22 1.48 10.81
C PRO A 36 2.18 2.17 11.66
N ARG A 37 2.59 2.83 12.73
CA ARG A 37 1.67 3.57 13.59
C ARG A 37 0.92 4.63 12.79
N ASP A 38 1.61 5.34 11.90
CA ASP A 38 1.01 6.41 11.13
C ASP A 38 0.03 5.86 10.09
N ILE A 39 0.30 4.68 9.58
CA ILE A 39 -0.55 4.05 8.60
C ILE A 39 -1.81 3.51 9.25
N LEU A 40 -1.66 2.91 10.42
CA LEU A 40 -2.81 2.26 11.05
C LEU A 40 -3.69 3.22 11.82
N ARG A 41 -3.14 4.36 12.24
CA ARG A 41 -3.90 5.32 13.01
C ARG A 41 -5.19 5.77 12.32
N PRO A 42 -5.17 6.23 11.07
CA PRO A 42 -6.41 6.65 10.44
C PRO A 42 -7.39 5.49 10.26
N THR A 43 -6.88 4.28 10.09
CA THR A 43 -7.75 3.12 9.96
C THR A 43 -8.54 2.92 11.24
N VAL A 44 -7.89 3.06 12.37
CA VAL A 44 -8.55 2.89 13.65
C VAL A 44 -9.47 4.06 13.96
N ILE A 45 -9.00 5.29 13.72
CA ILE A 45 -9.79 6.47 14.01
C ILE A 45 -11.08 6.48 13.22
N HIS A 46 -11.03 6.08 11.97
CA HIS A 46 -12.22 6.09 11.13
C HIS A 46 -13.00 4.79 11.19
N ASN A 47 -12.57 3.89 12.06
CA ASN A 47 -13.23 2.60 12.23
C ASN A 47 -13.39 1.89 10.89
N ALA A 48 -12.38 1.92 10.07
CA ALA A 48 -12.44 1.30 8.77
C ALA A 48 -12.28 -0.21 8.89
N TYR A 49 -12.89 -0.95 7.98
CA TYR A 49 -12.78 -2.40 7.98
C TYR A 49 -11.38 -2.80 7.52
N GLY A 50 -10.83 -2.10 6.58
CA GLY A 50 -9.52 -2.41 6.05
C GLY A 50 -8.97 -1.25 5.27
N PHE A 51 -7.82 -1.47 4.64
CA PHE A 51 -7.17 -0.41 3.91
C PHE A 51 -6.21 -0.96 2.86
N ILE A 52 -5.89 -0.11 1.91
CA ILE A 52 -4.84 -0.36 0.94
C ILE A 52 -3.80 0.73 1.15
N LEU A 53 -2.54 0.33 1.16
CA LEU A 53 -1.46 1.27 1.28
C LEU A 53 -0.95 1.54 -0.13
N ALA A 54 -0.83 2.80 -0.51
CA ALA A 54 -0.35 3.15 -1.83
C ALA A 54 0.73 4.18 -1.72
N HIS A 55 1.79 4.04 -2.48
CA HIS A 55 2.79 5.11 -2.53
C HIS A 55 3.46 5.11 -3.89
N ASN A 56 4.02 6.25 -4.26
CA ASN A 56 4.68 6.38 -5.52
C ASN A 56 6.18 6.36 -5.34
N HIS A 57 6.89 5.89 -6.35
CA HIS A 57 8.33 6.01 -6.39
C HIS A 57 8.65 7.15 -7.36
N PRO A 58 9.23 8.23 -6.88
CA PRO A 58 9.50 9.37 -7.77
C PRO A 58 10.37 9.05 -8.95
N SER A 59 11.19 8.02 -8.84
CA SER A 59 12.00 7.60 -9.96
C SER A 59 11.17 7.10 -11.12
N GLY A 60 9.94 6.72 -10.86
CA GLY A 60 9.08 6.15 -11.88
C GLY A 60 9.11 4.65 -11.95
N ASN A 61 10.08 4.02 -11.31
CA ASN A 61 10.18 2.56 -11.32
C ASN A 61 9.44 1.99 -10.12
N PRO A 62 8.41 1.20 -10.32
CA PRO A 62 7.59 0.73 -9.20
C PRO A 62 8.17 -0.48 -8.47
N ALA A 63 9.34 -0.93 -8.84
CA ALA A 63 9.91 -2.10 -8.18
C ALA A 63 10.08 -1.85 -6.69
N PRO A 64 9.69 -2.78 -5.82
CA PRO A 64 9.77 -2.53 -4.40
C PRO A 64 11.21 -2.56 -3.91
N SER A 65 11.51 -1.72 -2.96
CA SER A 65 12.81 -1.71 -2.32
C SER A 65 12.76 -2.62 -1.11
N ARG A 66 13.93 -2.88 -0.54
CA ARG A 66 13.99 -3.67 0.67
C ARG A 66 13.25 -2.97 1.79
N THR A 67 13.33 -1.65 1.85
CA THR A 67 12.61 -0.89 2.85
C THR A 67 11.11 -1.04 2.68
N ASP A 68 10.64 -1.08 1.44
CA ASP A 68 9.21 -1.30 1.17
C ASP A 68 8.79 -2.68 1.67
N ASP A 69 9.62 -3.69 1.47
CA ASP A 69 9.30 -5.04 1.92
C ASP A 69 9.21 -5.09 3.44
N LEU A 70 10.13 -4.44 4.12
CA LEU A 70 10.10 -4.44 5.57
C LEU A 70 8.89 -3.70 6.10
N LEU A 71 8.53 -2.59 5.49
CA LEU A 71 7.34 -1.85 5.89
C LEU A 71 6.11 -2.72 5.72
N THR A 72 6.00 -3.38 4.58
CA THR A 72 4.86 -4.23 4.30
C THR A 72 4.71 -5.33 5.34
N GLU A 73 5.81 -5.95 5.71
CA GLU A 73 5.77 -6.98 6.70
C GLU A 73 5.32 -6.46 8.03
N ARG A 74 5.83 -5.31 8.47
CA ARG A 74 5.45 -4.75 9.75
C ARG A 74 4.01 -4.33 9.77
N VAL A 75 3.55 -3.73 8.71
CA VAL A 75 2.15 -3.30 8.62
C VAL A 75 1.24 -4.52 8.66
N ARG A 76 1.65 -5.60 8.00
CA ARG A 76 0.86 -6.82 7.99
C ARG A 76 0.72 -7.38 9.40
N GLU A 77 1.80 -7.41 10.14
CA GLU A 77 1.76 -7.94 11.49
C GLU A 77 0.92 -7.08 12.41
N CYS A 78 1.07 -5.78 12.33
CA CYS A 78 0.30 -4.88 13.17
C CYS A 78 -1.18 -4.93 12.83
N SER A 79 -1.50 -5.06 11.56
CA SER A 79 -2.89 -5.14 11.13
C SER A 79 -3.58 -6.36 11.71
N LYS A 80 -2.88 -7.48 11.75
CA LYS A 80 -3.45 -8.68 12.33
C LYS A 80 -3.74 -8.49 13.80
N LEU A 81 -2.85 -7.85 14.52
CA LEU A 81 -3.06 -7.63 15.93
C LEU A 81 -4.23 -6.70 16.19
N LEU A 82 -4.43 -5.72 15.34
CA LEU A 82 -5.50 -4.76 15.52
C LEU A 82 -6.83 -5.23 14.94
N GLY A 83 -6.81 -6.31 14.21
CA GLY A 83 -8.05 -6.83 13.63
C GLY A 83 -8.55 -6.04 12.44
N VAL A 84 -7.65 -5.35 11.72
CA VAL A 84 -8.05 -4.65 10.51
C VAL A 84 -7.46 -5.37 9.31
N ARG A 85 -8.08 -5.24 8.16
CA ARG A 85 -7.64 -5.96 6.98
C ARG A 85 -6.69 -5.12 6.16
N PHE A 86 -5.50 -5.62 5.96
CA PHE A 86 -4.52 -4.97 5.09
C PHE A 86 -4.63 -5.67 3.74
N LEU A 87 -5.33 -5.02 2.80
CA LEU A 87 -5.67 -5.69 1.56
C LEU A 87 -4.56 -5.68 0.53
N ASP A 88 -3.79 -4.63 0.46
CA ASP A 88 -2.72 -4.57 -0.53
C ASP A 88 -1.78 -3.42 -0.22
N HIS A 89 -0.59 -3.51 -0.78
CA HIS A 89 0.35 -2.41 -0.80
C HIS A 89 0.71 -2.23 -2.26
N VAL A 90 0.43 -1.08 -2.82
CA VAL A 90 0.63 -0.81 -4.23
C VAL A 90 1.65 0.30 -4.40
N ILE A 91 2.65 0.06 -5.20
CA ILE A 91 3.67 1.06 -5.49
C ILE A 91 3.41 1.55 -6.90
N ILE A 92 3.28 2.86 -7.06
CA ILE A 92 2.92 3.45 -8.32
C ILE A 92 4.15 4.00 -9.00
N GLY A 93 4.39 3.60 -10.22
CA GLY A 93 5.46 4.13 -11.01
C GLY A 93 4.90 5.09 -12.04
N LYS A 94 5.78 5.65 -12.85
CA LYS A 94 5.37 6.63 -13.81
C LYS A 94 4.88 5.92 -15.07
N PRO A 95 3.73 6.27 -15.61
CA PRO A 95 3.27 5.64 -16.83
C PRO A 95 4.21 5.94 -17.99
N THR A 96 4.27 5.04 -18.96
CA THR A 96 5.11 5.22 -20.11
C THR A 96 4.23 5.25 -21.33
N GLU A 97 4.83 5.45 -22.49
CA GLU A 97 4.07 5.50 -23.72
C GLU A 97 3.52 4.16 -24.09
N THR A 98 4.15 3.10 -23.67
CA THR A 98 3.70 1.76 -24.01
C THR A 98 2.82 1.18 -22.95
N THR A 99 2.72 1.78 -21.78
CA THR A 99 1.83 1.28 -20.76
C THR A 99 1.38 2.39 -19.85
N ASN A 100 0.13 2.40 -19.53
CA ASN A 100 -0.39 3.34 -18.56
C ASN A 100 -0.57 2.67 -17.23
N LYS A 101 -0.12 1.42 -17.06
CA LYS A 101 -0.25 0.76 -15.81
C LYS A 101 1.11 0.35 -15.34
N ASN A 102 1.84 1.25 -14.75
CA ASN A 102 3.16 0.94 -14.25
C ASN A 102 3.09 0.93 -12.74
N TYR A 103 2.78 -0.22 -12.16
CA TYR A 103 2.68 -0.33 -10.72
C TYR A 103 3.08 -1.72 -10.27
N TYR A 104 3.35 -1.86 -8.98
CA TYR A 104 3.62 -3.15 -8.36
C TYR A 104 2.60 -3.35 -7.24
N SER A 105 2.00 -4.52 -7.17
CA SER A 105 1.06 -4.84 -6.10
C SER A 105 1.61 -6.02 -5.33
N TYR A 106 1.68 -5.90 -4.02
CA TYR A 106 2.20 -6.99 -3.20
C TYR A 106 1.22 -8.17 -3.20
N ASN A 107 -0.04 -7.90 -3.38
CA ASN A 107 -1.03 -8.96 -3.44
C ASN A 107 -1.07 -9.63 -4.79
N HIS A 108 -0.71 -8.92 -5.83
CA HIS A 108 -0.68 -9.46 -7.18
C HIS A 108 0.66 -9.16 -7.81
N PRO A 109 1.71 -9.85 -7.37
CA PRO A 109 3.02 -9.58 -7.91
C PRO A 109 3.04 -9.81 -9.40
N GLY A 110 3.63 -8.93 -10.11
CA GLY A 110 3.62 -8.96 -11.53
C GLY A 110 2.53 -8.12 -12.12
N GLY A 111 1.69 -7.58 -11.28
CA GLY A 111 0.75 -6.59 -11.71
C GLY A 111 -0.56 -7.12 -12.15
N GLU A 112 -0.66 -7.89 -13.12
CA GLU A 112 -1.91 -8.15 -13.63
C GLU A 112 -2.35 -9.51 -13.49
N ARG A 113 -1.57 -10.42 -13.01
CA ARG A 113 -2.00 -11.76 -13.00
C ARG A 113 -2.01 -12.33 -11.65
N LEU A 114 -3.07 -13.01 -11.28
CA LEU A 114 -3.17 -13.64 -10.02
C LEU A 114 -2.34 -14.88 -10.01
N LYS A 115 -1.78 -15.24 -8.89
CA LYS A 115 -1.11 -16.45 -8.73
C LYS A 115 -2.05 -17.51 -8.37
N ASP A 116 -1.59 -18.59 -7.91
CA ASP A 116 -2.37 -19.62 -7.39
C ASP A 116 -3.21 -19.12 -6.28
N PRO A 117 -4.45 -19.49 -6.21
CA PRO A 117 -5.35 -19.00 -5.18
C PRO A 117 -4.86 -19.27 -3.78
N GLY A 118 -4.11 -20.32 -3.59
CA GLY A 118 -3.58 -20.61 -2.31
C GLY A 118 -2.57 -19.60 -1.87
N GLN A 119 -1.77 -19.09 -2.76
CA GLN A 119 -0.80 -18.10 -2.44
C GLN A 119 -1.45 -16.80 -2.07
N GLU A 120 -2.51 -16.45 -2.73
CA GLU A 120 -3.16 -15.21 -2.41
C GLU A 120 -3.70 -15.20 -1.04
N ARG A 121 -4.24 -16.30 -0.62
CA ARG A 121 -4.87 -16.31 0.68
C ARG A 121 -3.91 -16.19 1.80
N THR A 122 -2.66 -16.53 1.61
CA THR A 122 -1.71 -16.46 2.67
C THR A 122 -1.21 -15.08 2.93
N LEU A 123 -1.50 -14.13 2.07
CA LEU A 123 -0.96 -12.81 2.24
C LEU A 123 -1.62 -12.02 3.34
N TYR A 124 -2.86 -12.27 3.62
CA TYR A 124 -3.58 -11.42 4.54
C TYR A 124 -4.18 -12.15 5.70
N HIS A 125 -3.74 -13.30 5.90
CA HIS A 125 -4.36 -14.03 7.01
C HIS A 125 -3.35 -14.64 7.91
#